data_adb3c7f053fa7ff0eb2bcc0fc8dbbc2d
#
_entry.id   adb3c7f053fa7ff0eb2bcc0fc8dbbc2d
#
_cell.length_a   1.000
_cell.length_b   1.000
_cell.length_c   1.000
_cell.angle_alpha   90.00
_cell.angle_beta   90.00
_cell.angle_gamma   90.00
#
_symmetry.space_group_name_H-M   'P 1'
#
loop_
_entity.id
_entity.type
_entity.pdbx_description
1 polymer ?
#
loop_
_entity_poly.entity_id
_entity_poly.type
_entity_poly.pdbx_seq_one_letter_code
_entity_poly.pdbx_strand_id
1 'polypeptide(L)'
;MDHWIEFNIHDRATMRVARNAPTALLLRDMFAPFLAEGLDHYDLTITGELEPLGEPAHGETEYDYTETAVQLNATNVQILLEEGGFRLNGARELLVSALPLIDRILVTRGVAMIHAATVDYRGHGVCMPAWGGTGKTSTIAKLLKIDGVAFMGDDWAFAADDGRLLGYAKPMFIKPHHRPIYPHLFGKRHKPLVPSRLSRPVGRLTTLVHPLITRYPRLARVTRKFSPEHMMVTPQAAFPHAAISTSAPLAIAVFVERHDGRRPSLQERSRSWMRSRLIGNFHAEITKQSQEVIAALAATGLTPIERYFGDKAAVLDRALAQTPTFLLQVPQAYSPDQASDVIVAHLQEALAAAGIDVAHLSQKKTAHCHDEPSKRAG
;
A
#
# COMPACT_ATOMS: atom_id res chain seq x y z
N MET A 1 -4.48 -33.50 3.48
CA MET A 1 -3.78 -32.31 2.90
C MET A 1 -4.66 -31.12 3.20
N ASP A 2 -4.13 -30.11 3.86
CA ASP A 2 -4.91 -28.93 4.21
C ASP A 2 -5.42 -28.23 2.97
N HIS A 3 -6.73 -28.11 2.87
CA HIS A 3 -7.41 -27.51 1.71
C HIS A 3 -7.33 -25.96 1.73
N TRP A 4 -6.77 -25.36 2.78
CA TRP A 4 -6.77 -23.94 3.04
C TRP A 4 -5.37 -23.35 3.16
N ILE A 5 -5.25 -22.05 2.90
CA ILE A 5 -4.13 -21.18 3.28
C ILE A 5 -4.73 -20.21 4.28
N GLU A 6 -4.13 -20.09 5.45
CA GLU A 6 -4.66 -19.33 6.58
C GLU A 6 -3.78 -18.12 6.87
N PHE A 7 -4.41 -17.06 7.38
CA PHE A 7 -3.74 -15.79 7.68
C PHE A 7 -4.31 -15.21 8.97
N ASN A 8 -3.41 -14.64 9.80
CA ASN A 8 -3.74 -13.87 10.98
C ASN A 8 -3.17 -12.46 10.84
N ILE A 9 -4.02 -11.48 10.61
CA ILE A 9 -3.62 -10.10 10.37
C ILE A 9 -3.54 -9.38 11.72
N HIS A 10 -2.35 -9.32 12.30
CA HIS A 10 -2.03 -8.62 13.56
C HIS A 10 -2.92 -9.02 14.74
N ASP A 11 -3.37 -10.27 14.83
CA ASP A 11 -4.32 -10.76 15.84
C ASP A 11 -5.65 -9.98 15.87
N ARG A 12 -5.97 -9.33 14.76
CA ARG A 12 -7.19 -8.50 14.61
C ARG A 12 -8.15 -9.01 13.55
N ALA A 13 -7.68 -9.74 12.56
CA ALA A 13 -8.53 -10.36 11.56
C ALA A 13 -7.93 -11.69 11.10
N THR A 14 -8.78 -12.69 10.92
CA THR A 14 -8.41 -14.01 10.44
C THR A 14 -9.03 -14.26 9.07
N MET A 15 -8.24 -14.85 8.18
CA MET A 15 -8.68 -15.14 6.82
C MET A 15 -8.21 -16.54 6.41
N ARG A 16 -9.03 -17.24 5.62
CA ARG A 16 -8.62 -18.45 4.91
C ARG A 16 -8.97 -18.36 3.44
N VAL A 17 -8.12 -18.98 2.62
CA VAL A 17 -8.26 -19.02 1.17
C VAL A 17 -8.19 -20.48 0.71
N ALA A 18 -9.17 -20.93 -0.06
CA ALA A 18 -9.16 -22.27 -0.63
C ALA A 18 -7.97 -22.39 -1.62
N ARG A 19 -7.16 -23.45 -1.46
CA ARG A 19 -5.95 -23.65 -2.31
C ARG A 19 -6.27 -23.80 -3.80
N ASN A 20 -7.48 -24.25 -4.13
CA ASN A 20 -7.97 -24.35 -5.50
C ASN A 20 -8.55 -23.04 -6.05
N ALA A 21 -8.68 -21.98 -5.23
CA ALA A 21 -9.14 -20.69 -5.71
C ALA A 21 -8.13 -20.10 -6.73
N PRO A 22 -8.58 -19.53 -7.86
CA PRO A 22 -7.71 -19.10 -8.95
C PRO A 22 -6.63 -18.09 -8.55
N THR A 23 -6.84 -17.32 -7.47
CA THR A 23 -5.91 -16.31 -6.96
C THR A 23 -5.22 -16.71 -5.65
N ALA A 24 -5.34 -17.97 -5.21
CA ALA A 24 -4.81 -18.46 -3.93
C ALA A 24 -3.31 -18.18 -3.77
N LEU A 25 -2.50 -18.46 -4.82
CA LEU A 25 -1.06 -18.21 -4.76
C LEU A 25 -0.72 -16.71 -4.69
N LEU A 26 -1.45 -15.88 -5.42
CA LEU A 26 -1.26 -14.42 -5.35
C LEU A 26 -1.61 -13.89 -3.95
N LEU A 27 -2.74 -14.34 -3.38
CA LEU A 27 -3.14 -13.99 -2.01
C LEU A 27 -2.10 -14.46 -1.00
N ARG A 28 -1.61 -15.71 -1.12
CA ARG A 28 -0.53 -16.22 -0.26
C ARG A 28 0.71 -15.33 -0.31
N ASP A 29 1.15 -14.96 -1.50
CA ASP A 29 2.37 -14.17 -1.65
C ASP A 29 2.16 -12.73 -1.16
N MET A 30 1.01 -12.14 -1.44
CA MET A 30 0.69 -10.78 -0.97
C MET A 30 0.53 -10.70 0.54
N PHE A 31 -0.13 -11.68 1.18
CA PHE A 31 -0.33 -11.73 2.62
C PHE A 31 0.70 -12.60 3.36
N ALA A 32 1.82 -12.92 2.72
CA ALA A 32 2.87 -13.75 3.31
C ALA A 32 3.33 -13.34 4.74
N PRO A 33 3.38 -12.05 5.10
CA PRO A 33 3.72 -11.65 6.47
C PRO A 33 2.71 -12.11 7.54
N PHE A 34 1.52 -12.54 7.15
CA PHE A 34 0.41 -12.92 8.04
C PHE A 34 0.03 -14.39 7.95
N LEU A 35 0.85 -15.22 7.27
CA LEU A 35 0.61 -16.66 7.20
C LEU A 35 0.52 -17.25 8.61
N ALA A 36 -0.50 -18.08 8.81
CA ALA A 36 -0.77 -18.76 10.06
C ALA A 36 -1.25 -20.20 9.80
N GLU A 37 -1.37 -20.99 10.85
CA GLU A 37 -1.88 -22.36 10.79
C GLU A 37 -2.73 -22.66 12.04
N GLY A 38 -3.77 -23.46 11.87
CA GLY A 38 -4.58 -23.98 12.97
C GLY A 38 -5.45 -22.93 13.66
N LEU A 39 -6.01 -22.00 12.90
CA LEU A 39 -6.94 -20.99 13.43
C LEU A 39 -8.33 -21.60 13.66
N ASP A 40 -8.95 -21.26 14.78
CA ASP A 40 -10.27 -21.78 15.17
C ASP A 40 -11.45 -21.02 14.54
N HIS A 41 -11.21 -19.80 14.06
CA HIS A 41 -12.24 -18.90 13.50
C HIS A 41 -11.71 -18.11 12.31
N TYR A 42 -12.61 -17.79 11.37
CA TYR A 42 -12.27 -17.02 10.18
C TYR A 42 -13.29 -15.91 9.94
N ASP A 43 -12.81 -14.67 9.89
CA ASP A 43 -13.61 -13.49 9.57
C ASP A 43 -13.85 -13.33 8.07
N LEU A 44 -12.95 -13.87 7.26
CA LEU A 44 -13.06 -13.88 5.80
C LEU A 44 -12.67 -15.23 5.23
N THR A 45 -13.62 -15.87 4.56
CA THR A 45 -13.36 -17.09 3.78
C THR A 45 -13.38 -16.75 2.29
N ILE A 46 -12.34 -17.15 1.54
CA ILE A 46 -12.24 -16.90 0.09
C ILE A 46 -12.24 -18.21 -0.66
N THR A 47 -13.17 -18.38 -1.62
CA THR A 47 -13.28 -19.55 -2.48
C THR A 47 -13.32 -19.19 -3.97
N GLY A 48 -13.15 -20.19 -4.85
CA GLY A 48 -13.23 -20.02 -6.31
C GLY A 48 -14.61 -20.28 -6.90
N GLU A 49 -15.56 -20.79 -6.11
CA GLU A 49 -16.83 -21.29 -6.58
C GLU A 49 -17.97 -20.33 -6.19
N LEU A 50 -18.81 -19.97 -7.16
CA LEU A 50 -20.02 -19.20 -6.90
C LEU A 50 -21.11 -20.13 -6.36
N GLU A 51 -21.88 -19.63 -5.40
CA GLU A 51 -23.05 -20.32 -4.86
C GLU A 51 -24.33 -19.68 -5.45
N PRO A 52 -25.43 -20.45 -5.63
CA PRO A 52 -26.71 -19.86 -5.99
C PRO A 52 -27.10 -18.81 -4.96
N LEU A 53 -27.46 -17.61 -5.41
CA LEU A 53 -28.13 -16.64 -4.55
C LEU A 53 -29.50 -17.21 -4.18
N GLY A 54 -29.85 -17.23 -2.90
CA GLY A 54 -31.15 -17.66 -2.45
C GLY A 54 -32.30 -16.83 -3.03
N GLU A 55 -33.52 -17.30 -2.92
CA GLU A 55 -34.73 -16.53 -3.27
C GLU A 55 -35.24 -15.73 -2.07
N PRO A 56 -35.84 -14.54 -2.28
CA PRO A 56 -35.90 -13.81 -3.53
C PRO A 56 -34.62 -13.00 -3.78
N ALA A 57 -33.97 -13.24 -4.92
CA ALA A 57 -32.89 -12.36 -5.38
C ALA A 57 -33.50 -11.13 -6.07
N HIS A 58 -33.03 -9.97 -5.72
CA HIS A 58 -33.32 -8.74 -6.44
C HIS A 58 -32.21 -8.52 -7.46
N GLY A 59 -32.58 -8.33 -8.74
CA GLY A 59 -31.62 -8.17 -9.82
C GLY A 59 -31.60 -6.73 -10.33
N GLU A 60 -30.41 -6.21 -10.49
CA GLU A 60 -30.14 -4.97 -11.20
C GLU A 60 -29.09 -5.23 -12.30
N THR A 61 -28.84 -4.26 -13.15
CA THR A 61 -27.87 -4.44 -14.25
C THR A 61 -26.46 -4.72 -13.74
N GLU A 62 -26.10 -4.13 -12.59
CA GLU A 62 -24.76 -4.15 -12.04
C GLU A 62 -24.54 -5.24 -11.01
N TYR A 63 -25.59 -5.58 -10.23
CA TYR A 63 -25.52 -6.62 -9.20
C TYR A 63 -26.87 -7.27 -8.89
N ASP A 64 -26.81 -8.55 -8.52
CA ASP A 64 -27.91 -9.29 -7.93
C ASP A 64 -27.70 -9.40 -6.42
N TYR A 65 -28.76 -9.34 -5.60
CA TYR A 65 -28.59 -9.36 -4.16
C TYR A 65 -29.78 -9.96 -3.40
N THR A 66 -29.49 -10.40 -2.19
CA THR A 66 -30.46 -10.82 -1.16
C THR A 66 -30.18 -10.02 0.12
N GLU A 67 -30.87 -10.31 1.21
CA GLU A 67 -30.59 -9.69 2.52
C GLU A 67 -29.18 -9.99 3.05
N THR A 68 -28.55 -11.09 2.61
CA THR A 68 -27.26 -11.57 3.14
C THR A 68 -26.19 -11.75 2.07
N ALA A 69 -26.47 -11.45 0.81
CA ALA A 69 -25.52 -11.68 -0.28
C ALA A 69 -25.63 -10.63 -1.37
N VAL A 70 -24.52 -10.34 -2.02
CA VAL A 70 -24.47 -9.56 -3.26
C VAL A 70 -23.51 -10.19 -4.25
N GLN A 71 -23.89 -10.21 -5.53
CA GLN A 71 -23.07 -10.65 -6.64
C GLN A 71 -22.86 -9.49 -7.60
N LEU A 72 -21.60 -9.14 -7.86
CA LEU A 72 -21.20 -8.15 -8.86
C LEU A 72 -21.16 -8.84 -10.23
N ASN A 73 -22.11 -8.52 -11.11
CA ASN A 73 -22.33 -9.21 -12.38
C ASN A 73 -21.17 -9.04 -13.37
N ALA A 74 -20.57 -7.85 -13.44
CA ALA A 74 -19.46 -7.56 -14.35
C ALA A 74 -18.19 -8.38 -14.08
N THR A 75 -17.95 -8.77 -12.84
CA THR A 75 -16.73 -9.46 -12.40
C THR A 75 -16.96 -10.88 -11.92
N ASN A 76 -18.22 -11.30 -11.78
CA ASN A 76 -18.61 -12.56 -11.15
C ASN A 76 -17.96 -12.75 -9.77
N VAL A 77 -18.05 -11.71 -8.95
CA VAL A 77 -17.61 -11.72 -7.55
C VAL A 77 -18.85 -11.72 -6.68
N GLN A 78 -18.91 -12.64 -5.76
CA GLN A 78 -20.02 -12.80 -4.82
C GLN A 78 -19.51 -12.61 -3.40
N ILE A 79 -20.25 -11.84 -2.61
CA ILE A 79 -19.98 -11.56 -1.20
C ILE A 79 -21.19 -12.01 -0.42
N LEU A 80 -20.97 -12.90 0.54
CA LEU A 80 -22.02 -13.39 1.46
C LEU A 80 -21.65 -12.91 2.86
N LEU A 81 -22.66 -12.43 3.57
CA LEU A 81 -22.57 -12.15 5.00
C LEU A 81 -22.82 -13.45 5.76
N GLU A 82 -21.86 -13.89 6.54
CA GLU A 82 -21.93 -15.06 7.41
C GLU A 82 -21.97 -14.64 8.88
N GLU A 83 -22.29 -15.57 9.76
CA GLU A 83 -22.21 -15.32 11.19
C GLU A 83 -20.74 -15.02 11.59
N GLY A 84 -20.50 -13.77 11.95
CA GLY A 84 -19.18 -13.27 12.38
C GLY A 84 -18.22 -12.83 11.27
N GLY A 85 -18.63 -12.81 9.98
CA GLY A 85 -17.73 -12.39 8.92
C GLY A 85 -18.30 -12.37 7.52
N PHE A 86 -17.40 -12.58 6.53
CA PHE A 86 -17.77 -12.61 5.12
C PHE A 86 -17.22 -13.85 4.42
N ARG A 87 -17.98 -14.32 3.42
CA ARG A 87 -17.43 -15.22 2.39
C ARG A 87 -17.34 -14.46 1.07
N LEU A 88 -16.19 -14.58 0.41
CA LEU A 88 -15.90 -13.99 -0.89
C LEU A 88 -15.68 -15.10 -1.90
N ASN A 89 -16.55 -15.21 -2.88
CA ASN A 89 -16.48 -16.21 -3.94
C ASN A 89 -16.18 -15.55 -5.28
N GLY A 90 -15.51 -16.26 -6.20
CA GLY A 90 -15.31 -15.78 -7.55
C GLY A 90 -14.10 -16.38 -8.24
N ALA A 91 -14.03 -16.14 -9.56
CA ALA A 91 -12.98 -16.71 -10.41
C ALA A 91 -11.79 -15.78 -10.64
N ARG A 92 -11.94 -14.46 -10.43
CA ARG A 92 -10.90 -13.47 -10.74
C ARG A 92 -10.92 -12.31 -9.76
N GLU A 93 -9.77 -11.62 -9.65
CA GLU A 93 -9.62 -10.34 -8.94
C GLU A 93 -10.03 -10.37 -7.46
N LEU A 94 -10.02 -11.55 -6.83
CA LEU A 94 -10.41 -11.73 -5.44
C LEU A 94 -9.53 -10.92 -4.47
N LEU A 95 -8.25 -10.70 -4.80
CA LEU A 95 -7.37 -9.87 -3.98
C LEU A 95 -7.92 -8.45 -3.80
N VAL A 96 -8.30 -7.79 -4.90
CA VAL A 96 -8.79 -6.40 -4.84
C VAL A 96 -10.20 -6.30 -4.25
N SER A 97 -11.01 -7.36 -4.42
CA SER A 97 -12.33 -7.45 -3.79
C SER A 97 -12.25 -7.75 -2.28
N ALA A 98 -11.20 -8.45 -1.84
CA ALA A 98 -10.98 -8.76 -0.43
C ALA A 98 -10.54 -7.53 0.39
N LEU A 99 -9.80 -6.58 -0.20
CA LEU A 99 -9.26 -5.43 0.54
C LEU A 99 -10.33 -4.60 1.30
N PRO A 100 -11.49 -4.23 0.70
CA PRO A 100 -12.54 -3.52 1.43
C PRO A 100 -13.15 -4.34 2.56
N LEU A 101 -13.27 -5.66 2.38
CA LEU A 101 -13.81 -6.56 3.40
C LEU A 101 -12.82 -6.69 4.57
N ILE A 102 -11.53 -6.86 4.28
CA ILE A 102 -10.47 -6.90 5.29
C ILE A 102 -10.44 -5.57 6.07
N ASP A 103 -10.49 -4.42 5.37
CA ASP A 103 -10.53 -3.11 6.04
C ASP A 103 -11.78 -2.98 6.92
N ARG A 104 -12.95 -3.40 6.43
CA ARG A 104 -14.19 -3.38 7.22
C ARG A 104 -14.09 -4.24 8.48
N ILE A 105 -13.58 -5.46 8.37
CA ILE A 105 -13.37 -6.36 9.52
C ILE A 105 -12.42 -5.71 10.53
N LEU A 106 -11.28 -5.23 10.07
CA LEU A 106 -10.26 -4.59 10.91
C LEU A 106 -10.80 -3.35 11.63
N VAL A 107 -11.58 -2.51 10.94
CA VAL A 107 -12.18 -1.30 11.51
C VAL A 107 -13.10 -1.63 12.68
N THR A 108 -13.87 -2.73 12.63
CA THR A 108 -14.69 -3.17 13.77
C THR A 108 -13.88 -3.58 14.99
N ARG A 109 -12.59 -3.80 14.81
CA ARG A 109 -11.62 -4.23 15.84
C ARG A 109 -10.56 -3.17 16.16
N GLY A 110 -10.87 -1.92 15.84
CA GLY A 110 -10.03 -0.78 16.18
C GLY A 110 -8.80 -0.60 15.31
N VAL A 111 -8.76 -1.18 14.11
CA VAL A 111 -7.63 -1.05 13.17
C VAL A 111 -8.12 -0.58 11.82
N ALA A 112 -7.52 0.44 11.24
CA ALA A 112 -7.85 0.96 9.91
C ALA A 112 -6.69 0.74 8.93
N MET A 113 -6.99 0.18 7.75
CA MET A 113 -6.02 0.17 6.66
C MET A 113 -5.79 1.58 6.13
N ILE A 114 -4.54 1.93 5.88
CA ILE A 114 -4.12 3.21 5.31
C ILE A 114 -3.19 2.99 4.12
N HIS A 115 -3.25 3.89 3.14
CA HIS A 115 -2.29 3.92 2.05
C HIS A 115 -1.15 4.87 2.38
N ALA A 116 -0.03 4.32 2.85
CA ALA A 116 1.12 5.08 3.30
C ALA A 116 2.42 4.28 3.15
N ALA A 117 3.52 4.99 2.95
CA ALA A 117 4.84 4.46 3.22
C ALA A 117 5.14 4.58 4.72
N THR A 118 5.69 3.54 5.31
CA THR A 118 5.87 3.46 6.76
C THR A 118 7.24 2.87 7.12
N VAL A 119 7.87 3.45 8.13
CA VAL A 119 9.10 2.94 8.72
C VAL A 119 9.02 3.02 10.25
N ASP A 120 9.73 2.14 10.89
CA ASP A 120 10.07 2.25 12.31
C ASP A 120 11.39 3.01 12.43
N TYR A 121 11.35 4.22 12.92
CA TYR A 121 12.50 5.06 13.15
C TYR A 121 12.95 4.93 14.61
N ARG A 122 13.78 3.91 14.90
CA ARG A 122 14.33 3.66 16.24
C ARG A 122 13.26 3.48 17.33
N GLY A 123 12.25 2.68 17.04
CA GLY A 123 11.13 2.45 17.93
C GLY A 123 9.97 3.44 17.78
N HIS A 124 10.04 4.35 16.80
CA HIS A 124 9.03 5.38 16.54
C HIS A 124 8.43 5.20 15.14
N GLY A 125 7.15 4.91 15.05
CA GLY A 125 6.43 4.73 13.80
C GLY A 125 6.29 6.05 13.04
N VAL A 126 6.80 6.10 11.82
CA VAL A 126 6.68 7.22 10.89
C VAL A 126 5.71 6.84 9.79
N CYS A 127 4.60 7.57 9.68
CA CYS A 127 3.57 7.38 8.66
C CYS A 127 3.68 8.48 7.61
N MET A 128 3.89 8.08 6.35
CA MET A 128 4.03 8.99 5.19
C MET A 128 2.93 8.71 4.16
N PRO A 129 1.68 9.10 4.39
CA PRO A 129 0.64 9.02 3.37
C PRO A 129 0.96 9.99 2.24
N ALA A 130 0.72 9.56 1.01
CA ALA A 130 0.98 10.39 -0.16
C ALA A 130 0.29 9.82 -1.40
N TRP A 131 -0.01 10.66 -2.36
CA TRP A 131 -0.48 10.26 -3.68
C TRP A 131 0.58 9.49 -4.48
N GLY A 132 0.14 8.80 -5.54
CA GLY A 132 1.06 8.11 -6.44
C GLY A 132 2.11 9.05 -7.04
N GLY A 133 3.36 8.60 -7.17
CA GLY A 133 4.44 9.35 -7.82
C GLY A 133 5.10 10.46 -6.98
N THR A 134 4.79 10.58 -5.70
CA THR A 134 5.39 11.60 -4.82
C THR A 134 6.83 11.31 -4.40
N GLY A 135 7.30 10.06 -4.52
CA GLY A 135 8.66 9.66 -4.13
C GLY A 135 8.72 8.78 -2.88
N LYS A 136 7.60 8.21 -2.42
CA LYS A 136 7.53 7.32 -1.22
C LYS A 136 8.61 6.25 -1.21
N THR A 137 8.67 5.42 -2.25
CA THR A 137 9.62 4.31 -2.36
C THR A 137 11.08 4.76 -2.30
N SER A 138 11.42 5.88 -2.98
CA SER A 138 12.77 6.46 -2.93
C SER A 138 13.12 6.98 -1.53
N THR A 139 12.14 7.55 -0.84
CA THR A 139 12.30 8.06 0.53
C THR A 139 12.56 6.90 1.50
N ILE A 140 11.78 5.81 1.44
CA ILE A 140 12.04 4.60 2.23
C ILE A 140 13.45 4.10 2.00
N ALA A 141 13.89 3.97 0.74
CA ALA A 141 15.24 3.49 0.42
C ALA A 141 16.37 4.36 1.02
N LYS A 142 16.12 5.67 1.20
CA LYS A 142 17.06 6.58 1.88
C LYS A 142 16.99 6.46 3.39
N LEU A 143 15.79 6.38 3.97
CA LEU A 143 15.59 6.21 5.41
C LEU A 143 16.21 4.90 5.92
N LEU A 144 16.06 3.81 5.19
CA LEU A 144 16.62 2.50 5.56
C LEU A 144 18.16 2.42 5.52
N LYS A 145 18.85 3.48 5.07
CA LYS A 145 20.30 3.62 5.21
C LYS A 145 20.72 4.21 6.56
N ILE A 146 19.78 4.66 7.35
CA ILE A 146 19.99 5.25 8.67
C ILE A 146 19.98 4.10 9.69
N ASP A 147 20.99 4.06 10.55
CA ASP A 147 21.12 3.04 11.58
C ASP A 147 19.89 3.04 12.52
N GLY A 148 19.30 1.86 12.75
CA GLY A 148 18.14 1.69 13.63
C GLY A 148 16.81 1.99 12.95
N VAL A 149 16.76 2.26 11.65
CA VAL A 149 15.51 2.37 10.89
C VAL A 149 15.14 1.02 10.29
N ALA A 150 13.91 0.57 10.52
CA ALA A 150 13.37 -0.67 10.00
C ALA A 150 12.21 -0.42 9.02
N PHE A 151 12.06 -1.31 8.04
CA PHE A 151 10.97 -1.27 7.08
C PHE A 151 9.66 -1.77 7.73
N MET A 152 8.56 -1.06 7.48
CA MET A 152 7.22 -1.49 7.90
C MET A 152 6.29 -1.71 6.70
N GLY A 153 6.30 -0.83 5.69
CA GLY A 153 5.46 -0.95 4.50
C GLY A 153 5.72 0.16 3.48
N ASP A 154 5.42 -0.09 2.19
CA ASP A 154 5.60 0.90 1.10
C ASP A 154 4.29 1.46 0.55
N ASP A 155 3.21 0.66 0.52
CA ASP A 155 1.90 1.08 -0.01
C ASP A 155 0.78 0.98 1.04
N TRP A 156 0.73 -0.12 1.76
CA TRP A 156 -0.31 -0.41 2.73
C TRP A 156 0.30 -0.61 4.11
N ALA A 157 -0.37 -0.07 5.10
CA ALA A 157 -0.08 -0.24 6.52
C ALA A 157 -1.39 -0.15 7.30
N PHE A 158 -1.34 -0.30 8.61
CA PHE A 158 -2.50 -0.21 9.46
C PHE A 158 -2.24 0.76 10.61
N ALA A 159 -3.25 1.56 10.95
CA ALA A 159 -3.25 2.41 12.13
C ALA A 159 -4.24 1.84 13.15
N ALA A 160 -3.75 1.50 14.33
CA ALA A 160 -4.56 0.95 15.41
C ALA A 160 -5.01 2.07 16.36
N ASP A 161 -6.19 1.92 16.93
CA ASP A 161 -6.83 2.91 17.81
C ASP A 161 -6.13 3.11 19.15
N ASP A 162 -5.20 2.21 19.49
CA ASP A 162 -4.28 2.33 20.63
C ASP A 162 -3.03 3.21 20.33
N GLY A 163 -3.00 3.88 19.17
CA GLY A 163 -1.89 4.74 18.76
C GLY A 163 -0.69 4.00 18.18
N ARG A 164 -0.84 2.77 17.73
CA ARG A 164 0.22 2.00 17.07
C ARG A 164 0.09 2.04 15.56
N LEU A 165 1.22 2.10 14.89
CA LEU A 165 1.38 1.82 13.47
C LEU A 165 1.75 0.36 13.32
N LEU A 166 0.98 -0.41 12.53
CA LEU A 166 1.22 -1.81 12.28
C LEU A 166 1.71 -1.98 10.85
N GLY A 167 2.79 -2.75 10.67
CA GLY A 167 3.47 -2.91 9.39
C GLY A 167 2.79 -3.91 8.47
N TYR A 168 2.90 -3.67 7.17
CA TYR A 168 2.52 -4.61 6.13
C TYR A 168 3.67 -4.74 5.12
N ALA A 169 4.65 -5.57 5.46
CA ALA A 169 5.82 -5.83 4.64
C ALA A 169 5.51 -6.77 3.46
N LYS A 170 4.48 -6.42 2.66
CA LYS A 170 4.08 -7.17 1.47
C LYS A 170 5.11 -7.06 0.34
N PRO A 171 5.06 -7.94 -0.67
CA PRO A 171 5.86 -7.78 -1.88
C PRO A 171 5.66 -6.42 -2.55
N MET A 172 6.75 -5.85 -3.04
CA MET A 172 6.81 -4.55 -3.67
C MET A 172 6.82 -4.69 -5.20
N PHE A 173 6.14 -3.78 -5.90
CA PHE A 173 6.16 -3.72 -7.36
C PHE A 173 7.25 -2.76 -7.84
N ILE A 174 8.40 -3.30 -8.22
CA ILE A 174 9.53 -2.53 -8.72
C ILE A 174 9.37 -2.27 -10.22
N LYS A 175 9.36 -0.99 -10.58
CA LYS A 175 9.24 -0.53 -11.97
C LYS A 175 10.64 -0.28 -12.57
N PRO A 176 10.83 -0.33 -13.90
CA PRO A 176 12.13 -0.11 -14.54
C PRO A 176 12.80 1.23 -14.17
N HIS A 177 12.02 2.27 -13.90
CA HIS A 177 12.55 3.58 -13.50
C HIS A 177 13.09 3.59 -12.05
N HIS A 178 12.80 2.56 -11.24
CA HIS A 178 13.40 2.38 -9.92
C HIS A 178 14.82 1.78 -9.96
N ARG A 179 15.35 1.46 -11.15
CA ARG A 179 16.69 0.88 -11.31
C ARG A 179 17.82 1.62 -10.56
N PRO A 180 17.84 2.96 -10.51
CA PRO A 180 18.86 3.68 -9.73
C PRO A 180 18.78 3.41 -8.22
N ILE A 181 17.58 3.07 -7.72
CA ILE A 181 17.33 2.79 -6.30
C ILE A 181 17.72 1.35 -5.96
N TYR A 182 17.42 0.40 -6.87
CA TYR A 182 17.61 -1.04 -6.69
C TYR A 182 18.52 -1.64 -7.77
N PRO A 183 19.79 -1.19 -7.91
CA PRO A 183 20.68 -1.65 -8.98
C PRO A 183 20.95 -3.16 -8.91
N HIS A 184 20.91 -3.77 -7.73
CA HIS A 184 21.12 -5.20 -7.49
C HIS A 184 19.99 -6.09 -8.04
N LEU A 185 18.76 -5.57 -8.16
CA LEU A 185 17.62 -6.29 -8.73
C LEU A 185 17.69 -6.34 -10.26
N PHE A 186 18.38 -5.40 -10.88
CA PHE A 186 18.50 -5.28 -12.34
C PHE A 186 19.88 -5.77 -12.82
N GLY A 187 20.10 -7.10 -12.83
CA GLY A 187 21.36 -7.70 -13.28
C GLY A 187 21.79 -7.26 -14.70
N LYS A 188 23.06 -7.56 -15.06
CA LYS A 188 23.70 -7.12 -16.32
C LYS A 188 22.97 -7.54 -17.61
N ARG A 189 21.96 -8.43 -17.56
CA ARG A 189 21.30 -9.03 -18.73
C ARG A 189 20.08 -8.28 -19.26
N HIS A 190 19.54 -7.29 -18.56
CA HIS A 190 18.39 -6.51 -19.07
C HIS A 190 18.87 -5.16 -19.62
N LYS A 191 19.44 -5.17 -20.83
CA LYS A 191 19.46 -3.95 -21.62
C LYS A 191 18.02 -3.67 -22.06
N PRO A 192 17.45 -2.48 -21.80
CA PRO A 192 16.12 -2.16 -22.29
C PRO A 192 16.12 -2.25 -23.81
N LEU A 193 15.20 -3.04 -24.35
CA LEU A 193 15.01 -3.20 -25.82
C LEU A 193 14.66 -1.89 -26.53
N VAL A 194 14.25 -0.87 -25.77
CA VAL A 194 13.92 0.47 -26.26
C VAL A 194 14.66 1.52 -25.44
N PRO A 195 15.43 2.44 -26.09
CA PRO A 195 16.09 3.55 -25.39
C PRO A 195 15.09 4.39 -24.60
N SER A 196 15.48 4.86 -23.40
CA SER A 196 14.60 5.60 -22.48
C SER A 196 13.95 6.86 -23.08
N ARG A 197 14.56 7.43 -24.15
CA ARG A 197 14.00 8.57 -24.89
C ARG A 197 12.79 8.20 -25.77
N LEU A 198 12.63 6.94 -26.16
CA LEU A 198 11.52 6.43 -26.97
C LEU A 198 10.41 5.79 -26.11
N SER A 199 10.65 5.51 -24.83
CA SER A 199 9.67 4.88 -23.94
C SER A 199 8.48 5.79 -23.56
N ARG A 200 8.67 7.12 -23.53
CA ARG A 200 7.59 8.09 -23.25
C ARG A 200 6.51 8.16 -24.34
N PRO A 201 6.83 8.24 -25.65
CA PRO A 201 5.81 8.20 -26.68
C PRO A 201 5.12 6.83 -26.79
N VAL A 202 5.84 5.73 -26.57
CA VAL A 202 5.26 4.37 -26.59
C VAL A 202 4.25 4.19 -25.43
N GLY A 203 4.55 4.69 -24.22
CA GLY A 203 3.61 4.67 -23.09
C GLY A 203 2.32 5.47 -23.35
N ARG A 204 2.39 6.62 -24.04
CA ARG A 204 1.21 7.40 -24.45
C ARG A 204 0.43 6.70 -25.56
N LEU A 205 1.11 6.03 -26.49
CA LEU A 205 0.46 5.28 -27.56
C LEU A 205 -0.29 4.05 -27.01
N THR A 206 0.28 3.36 -26.01
CA THR A 206 -0.39 2.21 -25.36
C THR A 206 -1.64 2.65 -24.60
N THR A 207 -1.67 3.86 -24.02
CA THR A 207 -2.88 4.40 -23.35
C THR A 207 -3.98 4.74 -24.37
N LEU A 208 -3.61 5.27 -25.52
CA LEU A 208 -4.56 5.59 -26.61
C LEU A 208 -5.15 4.35 -27.30
N VAL A 209 -4.40 3.27 -27.37
CA VAL A 209 -4.85 2.00 -27.99
C VAL A 209 -5.39 0.98 -26.98
N HIS A 210 -5.42 1.33 -25.70
CA HIS A 210 -5.94 0.47 -24.62
C HIS A 210 -7.35 -0.10 -24.91
N PRO A 211 -8.33 0.68 -25.39
CA PRO A 211 -9.65 0.14 -25.73
C PRO A 211 -9.63 -0.85 -26.91
N LEU A 212 -8.68 -0.72 -27.83
CA LEU A 212 -8.47 -1.67 -28.93
C LEU A 212 -7.75 -2.95 -28.46
N ILE A 213 -6.83 -2.82 -27.51
CA ILE A 213 -6.08 -3.95 -26.95
C ILE A 213 -7.00 -4.86 -26.13
N THR A 214 -7.96 -4.29 -25.38
CA THR A 214 -8.95 -5.06 -24.61
C THR A 214 -9.90 -5.83 -25.52
N ARG A 215 -10.16 -5.34 -26.73
CA ARG A 215 -11.06 -5.98 -27.72
C ARG A 215 -10.40 -7.11 -28.52
N TYR A 216 -9.06 -7.13 -28.62
CA TYR A 216 -8.32 -8.13 -29.39
C TYR A 216 -7.21 -8.82 -28.56
N PRO A 217 -7.46 -10.00 -27.97
CA PRO A 217 -6.52 -10.71 -27.08
C PRO A 217 -5.15 -11.04 -27.71
N ARG A 218 -5.08 -11.11 -29.04
CA ARG A 218 -3.82 -11.34 -29.78
C ARG A 218 -2.92 -10.10 -29.76
N LEU A 219 -3.48 -8.90 -29.80
CA LEU A 219 -2.75 -7.63 -29.66
C LEU A 219 -2.23 -7.42 -28.23
N ALA A 220 -2.98 -7.86 -27.22
CA ALA A 220 -2.55 -7.83 -25.81
C ALA A 220 -1.27 -8.65 -25.57
N ARG A 221 -1.07 -9.76 -26.33
CA ARG A 221 0.14 -10.59 -26.22
C ARG A 221 1.38 -9.91 -26.82
N VAL A 222 1.21 -9.10 -27.86
CA VAL A 222 2.29 -8.32 -28.49
C VAL A 222 2.65 -7.10 -27.63
N THR A 223 1.64 -6.37 -27.12
CA THR A 223 1.86 -5.19 -26.28
C THR A 223 2.44 -5.54 -24.90
N ARG A 224 2.19 -6.75 -24.37
CA ARG A 224 2.83 -7.25 -23.15
C ARG A 224 4.36 -7.32 -23.26
N LYS A 225 4.91 -7.57 -24.48
CA LYS A 225 6.37 -7.54 -24.71
C LYS A 225 6.96 -6.13 -24.65
N PHE A 226 6.14 -5.09 -24.79
CA PHE A 226 6.55 -3.67 -24.77
C PHE A 226 6.10 -2.95 -23.49
N SER A 227 5.25 -3.57 -22.65
CA SER A 227 4.94 -3.03 -21.33
C SER A 227 6.17 -3.17 -20.42
N PRO A 228 6.53 -2.13 -19.66
CA PRO A 228 7.60 -2.26 -18.69
C PRO A 228 7.23 -3.37 -17.70
N GLU A 229 8.03 -4.45 -17.68
CA GLU A 229 7.81 -5.56 -16.76
C GLU A 229 7.94 -5.03 -15.33
N HIS A 230 6.85 -5.09 -14.57
CA HIS A 230 6.87 -4.88 -13.14
C HIS A 230 7.44 -6.14 -12.50
N MET A 231 8.45 -5.96 -11.70
CA MET A 231 9.04 -7.05 -10.93
C MET A 231 8.43 -7.03 -9.52
N MET A 232 7.80 -8.12 -9.13
CA MET A 232 7.34 -8.31 -7.76
C MET A 232 8.49 -8.89 -6.94
N VAL A 233 8.90 -8.20 -5.88
CA VAL A 233 10.02 -8.59 -5.02
C VAL A 233 9.63 -8.47 -3.55
N THR A 234 10.17 -9.34 -2.71
CA THR A 234 9.98 -9.21 -1.27
C THR A 234 10.76 -8.01 -0.72
N PRO A 235 10.34 -7.41 0.40
CA PRO A 235 11.10 -6.32 1.04
C PRO A 235 12.54 -6.72 1.37
N GLN A 236 12.78 -7.97 1.77
CA GLN A 236 14.12 -8.50 2.03
C GLN A 236 15.00 -8.52 0.78
N ALA A 237 14.42 -8.81 -0.40
CA ALA A 237 15.15 -8.75 -1.67
C ALA A 237 15.40 -7.31 -2.11
N ALA A 238 14.45 -6.40 -1.88
CA ALA A 238 14.58 -4.98 -2.18
C ALA A 238 15.60 -4.29 -1.25
N PHE A 239 15.60 -4.65 0.04
CA PHE A 239 16.41 -4.06 1.10
C PHE A 239 17.13 -5.14 1.92
N PRO A 240 18.18 -5.79 1.39
CA PRO A 240 18.81 -6.98 2.01
C PRO A 240 19.39 -6.74 3.41
N HIS A 241 19.64 -5.49 3.78
CA HIS A 241 20.25 -5.12 5.06
C HIS A 241 19.29 -4.43 6.03
N ALA A 242 18.03 -4.22 5.62
CA ALA A 242 17.04 -3.57 6.46
C ALA A 242 16.33 -4.58 7.35
N ALA A 243 16.17 -4.24 8.62
CA ALA A 243 15.27 -4.96 9.50
C ALA A 243 13.80 -4.72 9.08
N ILE A 244 12.93 -5.67 9.40
CA ILE A 244 11.48 -5.54 9.25
C ILE A 244 10.89 -5.32 10.64
N SER A 245 10.10 -4.27 10.81
CA SER A 245 9.32 -4.00 12.01
C SER A 245 7.84 -4.26 11.74
N THR A 246 7.19 -5.00 12.62
CA THR A 246 5.77 -5.33 12.51
C THR A 246 4.87 -4.32 13.22
N SER A 247 5.40 -3.55 14.18
CA SER A 247 4.62 -2.60 14.96
C SER A 247 5.51 -1.61 15.69
N ALA A 248 5.09 -0.32 15.72
CA ALA A 248 5.72 0.74 16.51
C ALA A 248 4.66 1.75 16.98
N PRO A 249 4.86 2.48 18.10
CA PRO A 249 4.03 3.64 18.45
C PRO A 249 4.04 4.65 17.29
N LEU A 250 2.86 5.13 16.88
CA LEU A 250 2.73 6.12 15.80
C LEU A 250 3.20 7.50 16.29
N ALA A 251 4.43 7.85 15.98
CA ALA A 251 5.09 9.04 16.49
C ALA A 251 4.80 10.31 15.68
N ILE A 252 4.76 10.20 14.35
CA ILE A 252 4.41 11.31 13.45
C ILE A 252 3.63 10.80 12.22
N ALA A 253 2.76 11.65 11.67
CA ALA A 253 2.14 11.44 10.37
C ALA A 253 2.38 12.66 9.47
N VAL A 254 3.07 12.45 8.34
CA VAL A 254 3.44 13.51 7.40
C VAL A 254 2.84 13.22 6.04
N PHE A 255 1.75 13.93 5.69
CA PHE A 255 1.17 13.81 4.36
C PHE A 255 2.05 14.53 3.34
N VAL A 256 2.53 13.78 2.33
CA VAL A 256 3.42 14.33 1.31
C VAL A 256 2.66 14.57 0.02
N GLU A 257 2.74 15.79 -0.52
CA GLU A 257 2.16 16.12 -1.82
C GLU A 257 3.13 16.94 -2.69
N ARG A 258 2.89 16.88 -3.99
CA ARG A 258 3.62 17.70 -4.97
C ARG A 258 2.84 18.97 -5.24
N HIS A 259 3.56 20.10 -5.42
CA HIS A 259 2.95 21.39 -5.70
C HIS A 259 3.77 22.21 -6.72
N ASP A 260 3.17 23.24 -7.30
CA ASP A 260 3.81 24.08 -8.33
C ASP A 260 4.73 25.17 -7.75
N GLY A 261 4.80 25.30 -6.43
CA GLY A 261 5.69 26.25 -5.75
C GLY A 261 7.17 25.91 -5.95
N ARG A 262 8.03 26.87 -5.68
CA ARG A 262 9.48 26.76 -5.90
C ARG A 262 10.24 26.18 -4.70
N ARG A 263 9.68 26.24 -3.50
CA ARG A 263 10.33 25.83 -2.25
C ARG A 263 9.49 24.81 -1.53
N PRO A 264 10.10 23.82 -0.87
CA PRO A 264 9.36 22.90 0.01
C PRO A 264 8.80 23.68 1.21
N SER A 265 7.72 23.16 1.78
CA SER A 265 7.16 23.70 3.03
C SER A 265 6.63 22.57 3.90
N LEU A 266 6.97 22.58 5.18
CA LEU A 266 6.40 21.72 6.21
C LEU A 266 5.44 22.56 7.05
N GLN A 267 4.20 22.09 7.21
CA GLN A 267 3.15 22.80 7.93
C GLN A 267 2.45 21.83 8.88
N GLU A 268 2.32 22.20 10.13
CA GLU A 268 1.47 21.47 11.05
C GLU A 268 0.00 21.51 10.61
N ARG A 269 -0.71 20.41 10.79
CA ARG A 269 -2.13 20.26 10.43
C ARG A 269 -2.91 19.66 11.61
N SER A 270 -4.21 19.89 11.62
CA SER A 270 -5.06 19.27 12.63
C SER A 270 -5.22 17.78 12.40
N ARG A 271 -5.44 17.03 13.47
CA ARG A 271 -5.78 15.60 13.43
C ARG A 271 -6.96 15.31 12.49
N SER A 272 -8.01 16.11 12.54
CA SER A 272 -9.18 15.96 11.69
C SER A 272 -8.85 16.15 10.20
N TRP A 273 -7.93 17.05 9.88
CA TRP A 273 -7.42 17.20 8.52
C TRP A 273 -6.67 15.93 8.07
N MET A 274 -5.75 15.42 8.89
CA MET A 274 -4.97 14.21 8.56
C MET A 274 -5.88 12.99 8.42
N ARG A 275 -6.83 12.79 9.34
CA ARG A 275 -7.85 11.72 9.25
C ARG A 275 -8.58 11.75 7.90
N SER A 276 -9.07 12.92 7.49
CA SER A 276 -9.79 13.07 6.22
C SER A 276 -8.89 12.75 5.02
N ARG A 277 -7.62 13.14 5.07
CA ARG A 277 -6.63 12.82 4.03
C ARG A 277 -6.31 11.33 3.97
N LEU A 278 -6.18 10.65 5.10
CA LEU A 278 -5.94 9.21 5.15
C LEU A 278 -7.11 8.41 4.54
N ILE A 279 -8.35 8.78 4.89
CA ILE A 279 -9.55 8.15 4.31
C ILE A 279 -9.62 8.40 2.80
N GLY A 280 -9.49 9.66 2.39
CA GLY A 280 -9.54 10.03 0.97
C GLY A 280 -8.42 9.40 0.15
N ASN A 281 -7.20 9.36 0.68
CA ASN A 281 -6.06 8.72 0.02
C ASN A 281 -6.25 7.20 -0.11
N PHE A 282 -6.72 6.53 0.95
CA PHE A 282 -7.06 5.11 0.88
C PHE A 282 -8.09 4.84 -0.22
N HIS A 283 -9.19 5.59 -0.23
CA HIS A 283 -10.27 5.39 -1.20
C HIS A 283 -9.84 5.68 -2.65
N ALA A 284 -8.97 6.66 -2.87
CA ALA A 284 -8.47 7.00 -4.19
C ALA A 284 -7.44 5.99 -4.75
N GLU A 285 -6.72 5.27 -3.87
CA GLU A 285 -5.65 4.34 -4.26
C GLU A 285 -6.12 2.89 -4.37
N ILE A 286 -7.29 2.53 -3.81
CA ILE A 286 -7.90 1.23 -4.08
C ILE A 286 -8.43 1.17 -5.52
N THR A 287 -8.50 -0.02 -6.08
CA THR A 287 -8.95 -0.20 -7.47
C THR A 287 -10.43 0.16 -7.64
N LYS A 288 -10.83 0.42 -8.89
CA LYS A 288 -12.24 0.65 -9.22
C LYS A 288 -13.13 -0.51 -8.74
N GLN A 289 -12.68 -1.75 -8.90
CA GLN A 289 -13.42 -2.92 -8.40
C GLN A 289 -13.54 -2.92 -6.87
N SER A 290 -12.52 -2.53 -6.12
CA SER A 290 -12.63 -2.37 -4.68
C SER A 290 -13.67 -1.30 -4.29
N GLN A 291 -13.74 -0.20 -5.05
CA GLN A 291 -14.75 0.85 -4.86
C GLN A 291 -16.17 0.34 -5.19
N GLU A 292 -16.29 -0.48 -6.25
CA GLU A 292 -17.55 -1.14 -6.62
C GLU A 292 -18.03 -2.10 -5.53
N VAL A 293 -17.13 -2.84 -4.86
CA VAL A 293 -17.46 -3.67 -3.69
C VAL A 293 -18.05 -2.81 -2.56
N ILE A 294 -17.42 -1.69 -2.23
CA ILE A 294 -17.94 -0.77 -1.19
C ILE A 294 -19.33 -0.25 -1.58
N ALA A 295 -19.49 0.16 -2.84
CA ALA A 295 -20.75 0.69 -3.34
C ALA A 295 -21.86 -0.38 -3.32
N ALA A 296 -21.57 -1.62 -3.75
CA ALA A 296 -22.52 -2.72 -3.73
C ALA A 296 -22.96 -3.08 -2.30
N LEU A 297 -22.02 -3.20 -1.36
CA LEU A 297 -22.34 -3.44 0.05
C LEU A 297 -23.23 -2.34 0.64
N ALA A 298 -23.01 -1.08 0.25
CA ALA A 298 -23.80 0.05 0.72
C ALA A 298 -25.20 0.07 0.09
N ALA A 299 -25.29 -0.12 -1.24
CA ALA A 299 -26.57 -0.08 -1.97
C ALA A 299 -27.52 -1.22 -1.57
N THR A 300 -26.98 -2.39 -1.21
CA THR A 300 -27.77 -3.54 -0.76
C THR A 300 -28.06 -3.53 0.75
N GLY A 301 -27.51 -2.58 1.50
CA GLY A 301 -27.68 -2.48 2.95
C GLY A 301 -26.84 -3.46 3.77
N LEU A 302 -26.01 -4.31 3.14
CA LEU A 302 -25.09 -5.23 3.84
C LEU A 302 -24.07 -4.49 4.71
N THR A 303 -23.62 -3.31 4.26
CA THR A 303 -22.81 -2.40 5.06
C THR A 303 -23.12 -0.95 4.68
N PRO A 304 -23.85 -0.19 5.50
CA PRO A 304 -24.15 1.22 5.24
C PRO A 304 -22.90 2.05 5.04
N ILE A 305 -22.90 2.96 4.05
CA ILE A 305 -21.74 3.75 3.66
C ILE A 305 -21.26 4.65 4.81
N GLU A 306 -22.19 5.23 5.57
CA GLU A 306 -21.91 6.06 6.75
C GLU A 306 -21.14 5.26 7.80
N ARG A 307 -21.50 3.99 7.97
CA ARG A 307 -20.87 3.11 8.93
C ARG A 307 -19.47 2.71 8.47
N TYR A 308 -19.29 2.45 7.17
CA TYR A 308 -17.98 2.13 6.61
C TYR A 308 -16.96 3.26 6.84
N PHE A 309 -17.31 4.49 6.46
CA PHE A 309 -16.40 5.63 6.61
C PHE A 309 -16.40 6.24 8.01
N GLY A 310 -17.54 6.23 8.71
CA GLY A 310 -17.67 6.78 10.05
C GLY A 310 -16.88 5.97 11.10
N ASP A 311 -17.00 4.65 11.07
CA ASP A 311 -16.23 3.77 11.96
C ASP A 311 -14.73 3.90 11.71
N LYS A 312 -14.32 3.95 10.43
CA LYS A 312 -12.91 4.17 10.04
C LYS A 312 -12.39 5.53 10.52
N ALA A 313 -13.21 6.57 10.41
CA ALA A 313 -12.86 7.90 10.93
C ALA A 313 -12.67 7.88 12.45
N ALA A 314 -13.52 7.18 13.18
CA ALA A 314 -13.40 7.05 14.64
C ALA A 314 -12.13 6.30 15.07
N VAL A 315 -11.77 5.22 14.35
CA VAL A 315 -10.50 4.50 14.58
C VAL A 315 -9.30 5.41 14.34
N LEU A 316 -9.28 6.13 13.21
CA LEU A 316 -8.17 7.04 12.88
C LEU A 316 -8.08 8.24 13.82
N ASP A 317 -9.21 8.74 14.36
CA ASP A 317 -9.18 9.80 15.38
C ASP A 317 -8.51 9.34 16.66
N ARG A 318 -8.74 8.09 17.09
CA ARG A 318 -8.06 7.52 18.25
C ARG A 318 -6.59 7.22 17.95
N ALA A 319 -6.29 6.63 16.81
CA ALA A 319 -4.91 6.34 16.38
C ALA A 319 -4.03 7.60 16.36
N LEU A 320 -4.58 8.73 15.91
CA LEU A 320 -3.88 10.02 15.81
C LEU A 320 -3.97 10.89 17.08
N ALA A 321 -4.55 10.39 18.17
CA ALA A 321 -4.89 11.24 19.33
C ALA A 321 -3.68 11.98 19.92
N GLN A 322 -2.52 11.35 19.92
CA GLN A 322 -1.26 11.90 20.48
C GLN A 322 -0.20 12.13 19.39
N THR A 323 -0.57 12.02 18.11
CA THR A 323 0.37 12.05 16.98
C THR A 323 0.42 13.43 16.36
N PRO A 324 1.57 14.12 16.36
CA PRO A 324 1.79 15.32 15.56
C PRO A 324 1.58 15.02 14.06
N THR A 325 0.84 15.89 13.39
CA THR A 325 0.45 15.69 11.99
C THR A 325 0.85 16.88 11.14
N PHE A 326 1.44 16.61 9.98
CA PHE A 326 2.04 17.61 9.10
C PHE A 326 1.61 17.42 7.65
N LEU A 327 1.62 18.51 6.90
CA LEU A 327 1.62 18.54 5.45
C LEU A 327 3.01 18.96 4.97
N LEU A 328 3.66 18.10 4.19
CA LEU A 328 4.89 18.40 3.48
C LEU A 328 4.59 18.60 2.00
N GLN A 329 4.79 19.80 1.51
CA GLN A 329 4.65 20.16 0.12
C GLN A 329 6.03 20.18 -0.55
N VAL A 330 6.21 19.39 -1.61
CA VAL A 330 7.48 19.26 -2.35
C VAL A 330 7.31 19.78 -3.78
N PRO A 331 8.18 20.70 -4.27
CA PRO A 331 8.07 21.23 -5.62
C PRO A 331 8.00 20.16 -6.70
N GLN A 332 7.06 20.30 -7.64
CA GLN A 332 6.88 19.36 -8.75
C GLN A 332 8.09 19.33 -9.68
N ALA A 333 8.83 20.42 -9.76
CA ALA A 333 10.05 20.53 -10.57
C ALA A 333 11.21 19.66 -10.04
N TYR A 334 11.19 19.24 -8.78
CA TYR A 334 12.26 18.42 -8.21
C TYR A 334 12.26 17.03 -8.83
N SER A 335 13.43 16.52 -9.16
CA SER A 335 13.62 15.13 -9.55
C SER A 335 13.21 14.19 -8.41
N PRO A 336 12.90 12.90 -8.67
CA PRO A 336 12.59 11.94 -7.62
C PRO A 336 13.65 11.85 -6.51
N ASP A 337 14.92 12.00 -6.88
CA ASP A 337 16.03 11.95 -5.93
C ASP A 337 16.08 13.21 -5.06
N GLN A 338 16.01 14.41 -5.65
CA GLN A 338 15.90 15.67 -4.91
C GLN A 338 14.67 15.70 -4.00
N ALA A 339 13.52 15.22 -4.49
CA ALA A 339 12.30 15.14 -3.70
C ALA A 339 12.49 14.26 -2.47
N SER A 340 13.09 13.07 -2.64
CA SER A 340 13.32 12.16 -1.52
C SER A 340 14.33 12.70 -0.50
N ASP A 341 15.36 13.46 -0.92
CA ASP A 341 16.28 14.14 0.02
C ASP A 341 15.54 15.17 0.87
N VAL A 342 14.72 15.98 0.23
CA VAL A 342 13.88 16.98 0.91
C VAL A 342 12.89 16.32 1.87
N ILE A 343 12.23 15.23 1.45
CA ILE A 343 11.29 14.51 2.33
C ILE A 343 12.03 13.97 3.55
N VAL A 344 13.19 13.33 3.38
CA VAL A 344 13.99 12.82 4.52
C VAL A 344 14.38 13.96 5.48
N ALA A 345 14.87 15.09 4.97
CA ALA A 345 15.25 16.23 5.81
C ALA A 345 14.07 16.77 6.64
N HIS A 346 12.91 16.96 6.02
CA HIS A 346 11.72 17.46 6.72
C HIS A 346 11.06 16.41 7.64
N LEU A 347 11.22 15.11 7.37
CA LEU A 347 10.82 14.06 8.31
C LEU A 347 11.67 14.11 9.58
N GLN A 348 12.98 14.37 9.45
CA GLN A 348 13.87 14.55 10.60
C GLN A 348 13.51 15.81 11.39
N GLU A 349 13.14 16.90 10.72
CA GLU A 349 12.63 18.12 11.35
C GLU A 349 11.33 17.84 12.12
N ALA A 350 10.38 17.11 11.51
CA ALA A 350 9.13 16.74 12.17
C ALA A 350 9.35 15.81 13.38
N LEU A 351 10.28 14.85 13.27
CA LEU A 351 10.66 13.96 14.38
C LEU A 351 11.28 14.76 15.52
N ALA A 352 12.19 15.69 15.23
CA ALA A 352 12.78 16.58 16.23
C ALA A 352 11.72 17.46 16.91
N ALA A 353 10.77 18.01 16.14
CA ALA A 353 9.64 18.78 16.68
C ALA A 353 8.73 17.92 17.58
N ALA A 354 8.65 16.61 17.34
CA ALA A 354 7.95 15.66 18.20
C ALA A 354 8.79 15.19 19.41
N GLY A 355 9.96 15.77 19.66
CA GLY A 355 10.85 15.42 20.78
C GLY A 355 11.66 14.13 20.58
N ILE A 356 11.72 13.60 19.36
CA ILE A 356 12.45 12.37 19.04
C ILE A 356 13.89 12.73 18.63
N ASP A 357 14.86 12.07 19.27
CA ASP A 357 16.28 12.33 19.02
C ASP A 357 16.71 11.92 17.62
N VAL A 358 17.10 12.90 16.81
CA VAL A 358 17.64 12.75 15.44
C VAL A 358 19.11 13.18 15.34
N ALA A 359 19.74 13.64 16.42
CA ALA A 359 21.04 14.33 16.43
C ALA A 359 22.21 13.45 15.94
N HIS A 360 22.11 12.14 15.94
CA HIS A 360 23.19 11.26 15.49
C HIS A 360 23.38 11.16 13.95
N LEU A 361 22.57 11.85 13.16
CA LEU A 361 22.62 11.77 11.69
C LEU A 361 23.55 12.79 11.02
N SER A 362 23.83 13.91 11.70
CA SER A 362 24.62 15.01 11.14
C SER A 362 26.14 14.77 11.17
N GLN A 363 26.63 13.85 11.96
CA GLN A 363 28.08 13.71 12.19
C GLN A 363 28.82 12.78 11.20
N LYS A 364 28.15 11.92 10.45
CA LYS A 364 28.80 11.04 9.46
C LYS A 364 29.10 11.69 8.11
N LYS A 365 28.55 12.87 7.79
CA LYS A 365 28.76 13.55 6.50
C LYS A 365 30.02 14.40 6.41
N THR A 366 30.72 14.69 7.52
CA THR A 366 31.90 15.58 7.55
C THR A 366 33.27 14.86 7.67
N ALA A 367 33.27 13.53 7.84
CA ALA A 367 34.55 12.80 8.09
C ALA A 367 35.24 12.22 6.82
N HIS A 368 34.67 12.44 5.62
CA HIS A 368 35.27 11.82 4.40
C HIS A 368 35.70 12.80 3.32
N CYS A 369 35.99 14.07 3.65
CA CYS A 369 36.46 15.06 2.67
C CYS A 369 37.70 15.84 3.12
N HIS A 370 38.63 15.26 3.89
CA HIS A 370 39.98 15.85 4.03
C HIS A 370 40.95 14.73 4.39
N ASP A 371 41.56 14.13 3.40
CA ASP A 371 42.95 13.64 3.41
C ASP A 371 43.30 13.13 2.00
N GLU A 372 43.64 14.06 1.09
CA GLU A 372 44.53 13.78 0.00
C GLU A 372 45.89 14.39 0.37
N PRO A 373 46.96 13.57 0.51
CA PRO A 373 48.29 14.12 0.68
C PRO A 373 48.80 14.66 -0.65
N SER A 374 49.10 15.97 -0.70
CA SER A 374 49.79 16.62 -1.78
C SER A 374 51.15 15.94 -1.99
N LYS A 375 51.35 15.16 -3.05
CA LYS A 375 52.68 14.82 -3.57
C LYS A 375 53.17 15.99 -4.37
N ARG A 376 54.08 16.77 -3.77
CA ARG A 376 55.00 17.66 -4.50
C ARG A 376 56.00 16.79 -5.24
N ALA A 377 56.14 17.07 -6.52
CA ALA A 377 57.21 16.62 -7.35
C ALA A 377 58.53 17.34 -6.95
N GLY A 378 59.58 16.57 -6.82
CA GLY A 378 60.93 16.96 -7.00
C GLY A 378 61.46 16.32 -8.27
#